data_f7746dbe1521155b290a2c5403cb72a2
#
_entry.id   f7746dbe1521155b290a2c5403cb72a2
#
_cell.length_a   1.000
_cell.length_b   1.000
_cell.length_c   1.000
_cell.angle_alpha   90.00
_cell.angle_beta   90.00
_cell.angle_gamma   90.00
#
_symmetry.space_group_name_H-M   'P 1'
#
loop_
_entity.id
_entity.type
_entity.pdbx_description
1 polymer ?
#
loop_
_entity_poly.entity_id
_entity_poly.type
_entity_poly.pdbx_seq_one_letter_code
_entity_poly.pdbx_strand_id
1 'polypeptide(L)'
;VREVTASVSGTGRQRTDTRYWDYGNPNATTTLVLVHGFRGDHHGLQLVVAELLGDDANPADLRIVAPDLPGFGGSAPLPGGVHSLAAYVDWLQEFVHVLAPAGRLVVLGHSFGSIVVAAAVADGLVTHDVILVNPIAAPALSGPRGVLTRLAVFYYWTAASLPDRWGYALLQNRAIVRIMSVSMAKTRDAGLRRWIHNQHDRYFSVFANRRVVMEAFAASISHDVSEFAAHIRQPTLLIAADKDDITPLAAQHRLQSLFPNATLRVINGVGHLIHYEKPKPAAAFIREFLAEDRPA
;
A
#
# COMPACT_ATOMS: atom_id res chain seq x y z
N VAL A 1 7.53 -2.50 19.30
CA VAL A 1 6.27 -2.61 18.50
C VAL A 1 5.09 -2.64 19.44
N ARG A 2 4.10 -1.83 19.19
CA ARG A 2 2.85 -1.79 19.92
C ARG A 2 1.67 -1.95 18.95
N GLU A 3 0.83 -2.96 19.18
CA GLU A 3 -0.46 -3.10 18.49
C GLU A 3 -1.49 -2.19 19.15
N VAL A 4 -2.22 -1.42 18.37
CA VAL A 4 -3.20 -0.43 18.83
C VAL A 4 -4.47 -0.53 17.99
N THR A 5 -5.60 -0.22 18.59
CA THR A 5 -6.88 -0.08 17.88
C THR A 5 -7.33 1.37 17.97
N ALA A 6 -7.59 2.00 16.83
CA ALA A 6 -8.21 3.31 16.75
C ALA A 6 -9.65 3.17 16.23
N SER A 7 -10.56 3.92 16.83
CA SER A 7 -11.93 4.03 16.34
C SER A 7 -12.01 5.19 15.38
N VAL A 8 -12.12 4.90 14.09
CA VAL A 8 -12.08 5.86 12.98
C VAL A 8 -13.49 6.05 12.42
N SER A 9 -13.90 7.29 12.23
CA SER A 9 -15.21 7.60 11.63
C SER A 9 -15.11 7.40 10.12
N GLY A 10 -16.01 6.61 9.55
CA GLY A 10 -16.18 6.51 8.10
C GLY A 10 -17.22 7.51 7.58
N THR A 11 -17.47 7.46 6.27
CA THR A 11 -18.58 8.18 5.63
C THR A 11 -19.90 7.91 6.38
N GLY A 12 -20.57 8.95 6.86
CA GLY A 12 -21.84 8.84 7.56
C GLY A 12 -21.75 8.72 9.10
N ARG A 13 -20.61 9.09 9.72
CA ARG A 13 -20.39 9.12 11.18
C ARG A 13 -20.41 7.75 11.90
N GLN A 14 -20.42 6.66 11.16
CA GLN A 14 -20.26 5.35 11.77
C GLN A 14 -18.77 5.06 11.98
N ARG A 15 -18.43 4.56 13.17
CA ARG A 15 -17.04 4.25 13.53
C ARG A 15 -16.67 2.85 13.10
N THR A 16 -15.43 2.68 12.65
CA THR A 16 -14.81 1.39 12.39
C THR A 16 -13.54 1.24 13.22
N ASP A 17 -13.28 0.03 13.69
CA ASP A 17 -12.06 -0.26 14.43
C ASP A 17 -10.92 -0.54 13.44
N THR A 18 -9.93 0.35 13.42
CA THR A 18 -8.71 0.21 12.65
C THR A 18 -7.60 -0.33 13.54
N ARG A 19 -7.05 -1.49 13.19
CA ARG A 19 -5.84 -2.03 13.79
C ARG A 19 -4.63 -1.41 13.13
N TYR A 20 -3.65 -0.99 13.96
CA TYR A 20 -2.37 -0.50 13.46
C TYR A 20 -1.23 -0.88 14.40
N TRP A 21 -0.04 -0.92 13.83
CA TRP A 21 1.20 -1.21 14.56
C TRP A 21 2.05 0.03 14.60
N ASP A 22 2.48 0.37 15.82
CA ASP A 22 3.24 1.56 16.16
C ASP A 22 4.68 1.15 16.51
N TYR A 23 5.63 1.64 15.74
CA TYR A 23 7.02 1.28 15.80
C TYR A 23 7.88 2.52 16.04
N GLY A 24 9.08 2.34 16.61
CA GLY A 24 10.04 3.40 16.85
C GLY A 24 9.70 4.25 18.07
N ASN A 25 10.06 5.53 18.02
CA ASN A 25 9.85 6.46 19.12
C ASN A 25 8.47 7.13 19.04
N PRO A 26 7.56 6.88 20.00
CA PRO A 26 6.21 7.49 19.96
C PRO A 26 6.22 9.02 20.08
N ASN A 27 7.31 9.60 20.58
CA ASN A 27 7.50 11.05 20.74
C ASN A 27 8.40 11.66 19.64
N ALA A 28 8.64 10.92 18.54
CA ALA A 28 9.42 11.41 17.42
C ALA A 28 8.77 12.65 16.78
N THR A 29 9.61 13.55 16.26
CA THR A 29 9.14 14.72 15.50
C THR A 29 8.70 14.36 14.09
N THR A 30 9.08 13.18 13.57
CA THR A 30 8.66 12.66 12.28
C THR A 30 7.82 11.41 12.47
N THR A 31 6.60 11.43 11.91
CA THR A 31 5.71 10.26 11.83
C THR A 31 5.53 9.81 10.39
N LEU A 32 5.85 8.55 10.10
CA LEU A 32 5.66 7.91 8.79
C LEU A 32 4.47 6.95 8.87
N VAL A 33 3.39 7.23 8.14
CA VAL A 33 2.22 6.36 8.03
C VAL A 33 2.35 5.49 6.78
N LEU A 34 2.28 4.16 6.94
CA LEU A 34 2.45 3.17 5.86
C LEU A 34 1.12 2.55 5.46
N VAL A 35 0.67 2.79 4.22
CA VAL A 35 -0.57 2.22 3.66
C VAL A 35 -0.22 1.07 2.72
N HIS A 36 -0.64 -0.15 3.08
CA HIS A 36 -0.31 -1.38 2.34
C HIS A 36 -1.12 -1.54 1.03
N GLY A 37 -0.72 -2.51 0.21
CA GLY A 37 -1.36 -2.83 -1.06
C GLY A 37 -2.63 -3.69 -0.93
N PHE A 38 -3.32 -3.89 -2.05
CA PHE A 38 -4.52 -4.71 -2.14
C PHE A 38 -4.26 -6.14 -1.64
N ARG A 39 -5.17 -6.66 -0.82
CA ARG A 39 -5.09 -7.97 -0.14
C ARG A 39 -3.87 -8.16 0.78
N GLY A 40 -3.13 -7.09 1.06
CA GLY A 40 -2.08 -7.09 2.06
C GLY A 40 -2.59 -6.71 3.44
N ASP A 41 -1.65 -6.61 4.35
CA ASP A 41 -1.77 -6.05 5.68
C ASP A 41 -0.41 -5.44 6.10
N HIS A 42 -0.28 -4.97 7.34
CA HIS A 42 0.96 -4.40 7.88
C HIS A 42 2.19 -5.33 7.73
N HIS A 43 2.00 -6.67 7.75
CA HIS A 43 3.12 -7.61 7.59
C HIS A 43 3.84 -7.44 6.25
N GLY A 44 3.14 -7.01 5.21
CA GLY A 44 3.74 -6.76 3.90
C GLY A 44 4.88 -5.74 3.94
N LEU A 45 4.79 -4.73 4.79
CA LEU A 45 5.78 -3.66 4.89
C LEU A 45 6.79 -3.85 6.04
N GLN A 46 6.67 -4.92 6.82
CA GLN A 46 7.42 -5.15 8.05
C GLN A 46 8.93 -5.22 7.86
N LEU A 47 9.42 -5.78 6.72
CA LEU A 47 10.85 -5.78 6.41
C LEU A 47 11.39 -4.38 6.12
N VAL A 48 10.60 -3.54 5.46
CA VAL A 48 10.98 -2.13 5.23
C VAL A 48 11.02 -1.37 6.55
N VAL A 49 10.06 -1.60 7.45
CA VAL A 49 10.04 -1.04 8.80
C VAL A 49 11.30 -1.47 9.58
N ALA A 50 11.64 -2.76 9.55
CA ALA A 50 12.82 -3.28 10.23
C ALA A 50 14.11 -2.62 9.70
N GLU A 51 14.24 -2.46 8.38
CA GLU A 51 15.39 -1.79 7.78
C GLU A 51 15.42 -0.28 8.08
N LEU A 52 14.27 0.38 8.20
CA LEU A 52 14.19 1.81 8.55
C LEU A 52 14.63 2.06 10.00
N LEU A 53 14.25 1.18 10.90
CA LEU A 53 14.56 1.31 12.33
C LEU A 53 15.95 0.76 12.68
N GLY A 54 16.50 -0.24 11.96
CA GLY A 54 17.84 -0.83 12.03
C GLY A 54 18.46 -0.97 13.42
N ASP A 55 19.44 -1.83 13.58
CA ASP A 55 20.08 -2.05 14.89
C ASP A 55 20.94 -0.84 15.36
N ASP A 56 21.54 -0.09 14.40
CA ASP A 56 22.47 1.01 14.68
C ASP A 56 21.94 2.39 14.29
N ALA A 57 20.83 2.46 13.60
CA ALA A 57 20.21 3.67 13.11
C ALA A 57 18.78 3.75 13.59
N ASN A 58 18.55 3.59 14.91
CA ASN A 58 17.31 4.11 15.45
C ASN A 58 17.37 5.63 15.20
N PRO A 59 16.77 6.17 14.13
CA PRO A 59 16.62 7.59 14.05
C PRO A 59 15.80 7.89 15.30
N ALA A 60 16.46 8.45 16.33
CA ALA A 60 15.84 8.76 17.61
C ALA A 60 14.56 9.58 17.42
N ASP A 61 14.28 9.97 16.20
CA ASP A 61 13.25 10.88 15.76
C ASP A 61 12.32 10.33 14.63
N LEU A 62 12.14 9.01 14.56
CA LEU A 62 11.17 8.40 13.64
C LEU A 62 10.17 7.52 14.38
N ARG A 63 8.88 7.82 14.19
CA ARG A 63 7.74 6.98 14.52
C ARG A 63 7.16 6.42 13.23
N ILE A 64 6.91 5.10 13.18
CA ILE A 64 6.28 4.47 12.01
C ILE A 64 4.96 3.86 12.46
N VAL A 65 3.90 4.19 11.72
CA VAL A 65 2.54 3.71 11.97
C VAL A 65 2.05 2.95 10.75
N ALA A 66 1.73 1.67 10.92
CA ALA A 66 1.28 0.79 9.84
C ALA A 66 -0.14 0.28 10.12
N PRO A 67 -1.19 0.99 9.67
CA PRO A 67 -2.56 0.50 9.78
C PRO A 67 -2.84 -0.61 8.76
N ASP A 68 -3.71 -1.53 9.14
CA ASP A 68 -4.41 -2.38 8.18
C ASP A 68 -5.58 -1.61 7.57
N LEU A 69 -5.70 -1.64 6.24
CA LEU A 69 -6.84 -1.05 5.53
C LEU A 69 -8.17 -1.65 6.01
N PRO A 70 -9.26 -0.87 6.10
CA PRO A 70 -10.57 -1.38 6.47
C PRO A 70 -10.97 -2.64 5.70
N GLY A 71 -11.30 -3.68 6.46
CA GLY A 71 -11.69 -4.98 5.94
C GLY A 71 -10.55 -5.93 5.58
N PHE A 72 -9.29 -5.54 5.81
CA PHE A 72 -8.09 -6.37 5.63
C PHE A 72 -7.34 -6.54 6.95
N GLY A 73 -6.54 -7.62 7.06
CA GLY A 73 -5.75 -7.91 8.24
C GLY A 73 -6.62 -7.96 9.51
N GLY A 74 -6.25 -7.16 10.50
CA GLY A 74 -6.97 -7.05 11.77
C GLY A 74 -8.02 -5.94 11.84
N SER A 75 -8.17 -5.12 10.79
CA SER A 75 -9.12 -4.00 10.76
C SER A 75 -10.54 -4.44 10.38
N ALA A 76 -11.52 -3.88 11.09
CA ALA A 76 -12.92 -4.09 10.77
C ALA A 76 -13.28 -3.45 9.39
N PRO A 77 -14.26 -4.01 8.66
CA PRO A 77 -14.75 -3.38 7.44
C PRO A 77 -15.44 -2.04 7.71
N LEU A 78 -15.51 -1.19 6.69
CA LEU A 78 -16.27 0.07 6.78
C LEU A 78 -17.75 -0.23 7.03
N PRO A 79 -18.35 0.33 8.09
CA PRO A 79 -19.71 0.02 8.47
C PRO A 79 -20.70 0.59 7.45
N GLY A 80 -21.62 -0.25 6.94
CA GLY A 80 -22.70 0.16 6.03
C GLY A 80 -22.24 0.72 4.67
N GLY A 81 -20.93 0.91 4.47
CA GLY A 81 -20.37 1.55 3.30
C GLY A 81 -19.89 0.58 2.21
N VAL A 82 -19.62 1.14 1.03
CA VAL A 82 -18.90 0.49 -0.05
C VAL A 82 -17.42 0.79 0.14
N HIS A 83 -16.55 -0.21 -0.04
CA HIS A 83 -15.09 -0.05 0.02
C HIS A 83 -14.57 0.57 -1.30
N SER A 84 -15.10 1.75 -1.64
CA SER A 84 -14.67 2.56 -2.78
C SER A 84 -13.37 3.32 -2.47
N LEU A 85 -12.71 3.86 -3.51
CA LEU A 85 -11.55 4.72 -3.30
C LEU A 85 -11.90 5.92 -2.40
N ALA A 86 -13.02 6.59 -2.62
CA ALA A 86 -13.46 7.71 -1.78
C ALA A 86 -13.61 7.31 -0.30
N ALA A 87 -14.17 6.12 -0.03
CA ALA A 87 -14.32 5.64 1.34
C ALA A 87 -12.98 5.32 2.02
N TYR A 88 -11.98 4.84 1.26
CA TYR A 88 -10.61 4.67 1.78
C TYR A 88 -9.90 6.01 1.98
N VAL A 89 -10.19 7.02 1.15
CA VAL A 89 -9.68 8.39 1.31
C VAL A 89 -10.21 9.01 2.59
N ASP A 90 -11.52 8.99 2.79
CA ASP A 90 -12.17 9.48 4.01
C ASP A 90 -11.62 8.79 5.27
N TRP A 91 -11.45 7.47 5.19
CA TRP A 91 -10.87 6.70 6.27
C TRP A 91 -9.42 7.11 6.58
N LEU A 92 -8.57 7.31 5.56
CA LEU A 92 -7.17 7.67 5.78
C LEU A 92 -7.05 9.08 6.39
N GLN A 93 -7.85 10.03 5.92
CA GLN A 93 -7.89 11.38 6.45
C GLN A 93 -8.30 11.37 7.93
N GLU A 94 -9.37 10.65 8.26
CA GLU A 94 -9.86 10.54 9.64
C GLU A 94 -8.89 9.73 10.54
N PHE A 95 -8.26 8.67 10.01
CA PHE A 95 -7.24 7.91 10.73
C PHE A 95 -6.07 8.81 11.13
N VAL A 96 -5.56 9.62 10.21
CA VAL A 96 -4.48 10.58 10.47
C VAL A 96 -4.94 11.63 11.48
N HIS A 97 -6.18 12.12 11.38
CA HIS A 97 -6.75 13.06 12.34
C HIS A 97 -6.81 12.46 13.76
N VAL A 98 -7.29 11.23 13.89
CA VAL A 98 -7.35 10.52 15.19
C VAL A 98 -5.96 10.20 15.73
N LEU A 99 -5.01 9.86 14.85
CA LEU A 99 -3.62 9.61 15.22
C LEU A 99 -2.94 10.86 15.79
N ALA A 100 -3.36 12.05 15.33
CA ALA A 100 -2.85 13.36 15.73
C ALA A 100 -1.32 13.41 15.83
N PRO A 101 -0.58 13.09 14.75
CA PRO A 101 0.87 13.02 14.78
C PRO A 101 1.46 14.39 15.10
N ALA A 102 2.42 14.43 16.03
CA ALA A 102 3.19 15.64 16.29
C ALA A 102 4.24 15.86 15.18
N GLY A 103 4.51 17.12 14.84
CA GLY A 103 5.59 17.49 13.91
C GLY A 103 5.34 17.07 12.45
N ARG A 104 6.40 16.57 11.81
CA ARG A 104 6.39 16.22 10.37
C ARG A 104 5.62 14.94 10.13
N LEU A 105 4.55 15.01 9.37
CA LEU A 105 3.83 13.85 8.86
C LEU A 105 4.32 13.49 7.46
N VAL A 106 4.64 12.22 7.24
CA VAL A 106 4.96 11.63 5.94
C VAL A 106 4.01 10.47 5.70
N VAL A 107 3.44 10.37 4.51
CA VAL A 107 2.56 9.26 4.14
C VAL A 107 3.21 8.41 3.05
N LEU A 108 3.23 7.09 3.26
CA LEU A 108 3.74 6.13 2.29
C LEU A 108 2.63 5.19 1.82
N GLY A 109 2.47 5.06 0.51
CA GLY A 109 1.56 4.09 -0.10
C GLY A 109 2.30 3.06 -0.96
N HIS A 110 1.99 1.78 -0.78
CA HIS A 110 2.50 0.69 -1.61
C HIS A 110 1.39 0.14 -2.51
N SER A 111 1.63 0.02 -3.83
CA SER A 111 0.69 -0.58 -4.78
C SER A 111 -0.70 0.11 -4.70
N PHE A 112 -1.79 -0.60 -4.38
CA PHE A 112 -3.11 0.02 -4.15
C PHE A 112 -3.07 1.11 -3.09
N GLY A 113 -2.30 0.95 -2.02
CA GLY A 113 -2.08 2.00 -1.02
C GLY A 113 -1.52 3.29 -1.62
N SER A 114 -0.79 3.22 -2.75
CA SER A 114 -0.32 4.41 -3.46
C SER A 114 -1.47 5.22 -4.09
N ILE A 115 -2.51 4.54 -4.57
CA ILE A 115 -3.72 5.20 -5.09
C ILE A 115 -4.47 5.89 -3.93
N VAL A 116 -4.66 5.17 -2.82
CA VAL A 116 -5.35 5.71 -1.63
C VAL A 116 -4.62 6.94 -1.09
N VAL A 117 -3.29 6.87 -0.92
CA VAL A 117 -2.47 7.99 -0.45
C VAL A 117 -2.53 9.16 -1.43
N ALA A 118 -2.33 8.92 -2.73
CA ALA A 118 -2.33 9.98 -3.73
C ALA A 118 -3.70 10.69 -3.79
N ALA A 119 -4.79 9.92 -3.76
CA ALA A 119 -6.15 10.47 -3.75
C ALA A 119 -6.41 11.28 -2.47
N ALA A 120 -6.01 10.78 -1.30
CA ALA A 120 -6.21 11.48 -0.03
C ALA A 120 -5.44 12.80 0.02
N VAL A 121 -4.19 12.82 -0.45
CA VAL A 121 -3.39 14.06 -0.49
C VAL A 121 -3.98 15.06 -1.48
N ALA A 122 -4.41 14.62 -2.65
CA ALA A 122 -5.07 15.47 -3.64
C ALA A 122 -6.41 16.02 -3.13
N ASP A 123 -7.10 15.29 -2.26
CA ASP A 123 -8.36 15.68 -1.60
C ASP A 123 -8.15 16.49 -0.31
N GLY A 124 -6.90 16.85 0.02
CA GLY A 124 -6.60 17.79 1.10
C GLY A 124 -6.03 17.16 2.39
N LEU A 125 -5.61 15.89 2.39
CA LEU A 125 -4.84 15.35 3.52
C LEU A 125 -3.58 16.17 3.73
N VAL A 126 -3.46 16.80 4.90
CA VAL A 126 -2.29 17.61 5.25
C VAL A 126 -1.13 16.68 5.57
N THR A 127 -0.09 16.74 4.76
CA THR A 127 1.17 16.01 4.95
C THR A 127 2.34 16.85 4.43
N HIS A 128 3.53 16.60 4.95
CA HIS A 128 4.74 17.31 4.54
C HIS A 128 5.37 16.66 3.30
N ASP A 129 5.36 15.35 3.23
CA ASP A 129 5.96 14.58 2.15
C ASP A 129 5.12 13.34 1.80
N VAL A 130 5.31 12.86 0.57
CA VAL A 130 4.65 11.68 0.04
C VAL A 130 5.69 10.67 -0.46
N ILE A 131 5.51 9.40 -0.15
CA ILE A 131 6.35 8.31 -0.66
C ILE A 131 5.44 7.26 -1.30
N LEU A 132 5.70 6.92 -2.56
CA LEU A 132 4.93 5.92 -3.29
C LEU A 132 5.85 4.79 -3.76
N VAL A 133 5.61 3.58 -3.26
CA VAL A 133 6.40 2.39 -3.60
C VAL A 133 5.63 1.51 -4.57
N ASN A 134 6.21 1.19 -5.72
CA ASN A 134 5.53 0.52 -6.84
C ASN A 134 4.15 1.17 -7.13
N PRO A 135 4.08 2.51 -7.32
CA PRO A 135 2.79 3.18 -7.53
C PRO A 135 2.09 2.64 -8.77
N ILE A 136 0.77 2.51 -8.69
CA ILE A 136 -0.07 2.16 -9.85
C ILE A 136 -0.11 3.38 -10.78
N ALA A 137 0.71 3.36 -11.81
CA ALA A 137 1.05 4.53 -12.63
C ALA A 137 0.17 4.73 -13.86
N ALA A 138 -0.76 3.82 -14.12
CA ALA A 138 -1.66 3.84 -15.28
C ALA A 138 -2.84 2.90 -15.06
N PRO A 139 -3.97 3.11 -15.78
CA PRO A 139 -5.13 2.23 -15.68
C PRO A 139 -4.77 0.76 -15.92
N ALA A 140 -5.25 -0.13 -15.05
CA ALA A 140 -4.88 -1.54 -15.02
C ALA A 140 -5.19 -2.31 -16.32
N LEU A 141 -6.15 -1.83 -17.11
CA LEU A 141 -6.57 -2.44 -18.39
C LEU A 141 -5.80 -1.88 -19.59
N SER A 142 -5.00 -0.82 -19.42
CA SER A 142 -4.20 -0.21 -20.46
C SER A 142 -2.80 -0.82 -20.49
N GLY A 143 -2.40 -1.45 -21.59
CA GLY A 143 -1.05 -1.92 -21.80
C GLY A 143 -0.94 -3.37 -22.30
N PRO A 144 0.27 -3.83 -22.65
CA PRO A 144 0.50 -5.13 -23.31
C PRO A 144 0.18 -6.34 -22.43
N ARG A 145 0.00 -6.14 -21.12
CA ARG A 145 -0.35 -7.19 -20.13
C ARG A 145 -1.82 -7.19 -19.71
N GLY A 146 -2.67 -6.49 -20.43
CA GLY A 146 -4.12 -6.52 -20.23
C GLY A 146 -4.73 -7.93 -20.17
N VAL A 147 -4.03 -8.97 -20.70
CA VAL A 147 -4.44 -10.37 -20.57
C VAL A 147 -4.42 -10.84 -19.11
N LEU A 148 -3.34 -10.56 -18.36
CA LEU A 148 -3.26 -10.95 -16.94
C LEU A 148 -4.31 -10.20 -16.10
N THR A 149 -4.51 -8.91 -16.38
CA THR A 149 -5.57 -8.13 -15.73
C THR A 149 -6.95 -8.67 -16.08
N ARG A 150 -7.21 -9.06 -17.34
CA ARG A 150 -8.47 -9.69 -17.74
C ARG A 150 -8.70 -11.03 -17.06
N LEU A 151 -7.67 -11.84 -16.88
CA LEU A 151 -7.75 -13.07 -16.09
C LEU A 151 -8.07 -12.78 -14.62
N ALA A 152 -7.47 -11.76 -14.03
CA ALA A 152 -7.82 -11.32 -12.69
C ALA A 152 -9.26 -10.83 -12.62
N VAL A 153 -9.71 -9.99 -13.54
CA VAL A 153 -11.12 -9.55 -13.64
C VAL A 153 -12.06 -10.74 -13.76
N PHE A 154 -11.75 -11.70 -14.62
CA PHE A 154 -12.53 -12.93 -14.77
C PHE A 154 -12.59 -13.75 -13.48
N TYR A 155 -11.46 -13.90 -12.80
CA TYR A 155 -11.38 -14.58 -11.50
C TYR A 155 -12.28 -13.91 -10.45
N TYR A 156 -12.18 -12.59 -10.29
CA TYR A 156 -13.02 -11.84 -9.35
C TYR A 156 -14.49 -11.84 -9.77
N TRP A 157 -14.79 -11.71 -11.07
CA TRP A 157 -16.15 -11.84 -11.59
C TRP A 157 -16.75 -13.22 -11.27
N THR A 158 -16.00 -14.29 -11.46
CA THR A 158 -16.43 -15.66 -11.12
C THR A 158 -16.72 -15.75 -9.63
N ALA A 159 -15.82 -15.22 -8.77
CA ALA A 159 -16.05 -15.20 -7.33
C ALA A 159 -17.31 -14.40 -6.94
N ALA A 160 -17.63 -13.33 -7.65
CA ALA A 160 -18.84 -12.54 -7.45
C ALA A 160 -20.12 -13.27 -7.87
N SER A 161 -20.06 -14.06 -8.95
CA SER A 161 -21.20 -14.76 -9.54
C SER A 161 -21.60 -16.03 -8.79
N LEU A 162 -20.72 -16.59 -7.98
CA LEU A 162 -20.96 -17.78 -7.17
C LEU A 162 -21.79 -17.44 -5.90
N PRO A 163 -22.49 -18.42 -5.29
CA PRO A 163 -23.03 -18.26 -3.92
C PRO A 163 -21.94 -17.83 -2.95
N ASP A 164 -22.29 -17.04 -1.92
CA ASP A 164 -21.33 -16.39 -1.03
C ASP A 164 -20.22 -17.30 -0.49
N ARG A 165 -20.59 -18.47 0.03
CA ARG A 165 -19.63 -19.45 0.56
C ARG A 165 -18.62 -19.97 -0.47
N TRP A 166 -19.06 -20.16 -1.71
CA TRP A 166 -18.22 -20.68 -2.79
C TRP A 166 -17.32 -19.57 -3.37
N GLY A 167 -17.90 -18.37 -3.55
CA GLY A 167 -17.12 -17.21 -3.98
C GLY A 167 -16.05 -16.83 -2.96
N TYR A 168 -16.39 -16.84 -1.67
CA TYR A 168 -15.42 -16.60 -0.61
C TYR A 168 -14.32 -17.66 -0.57
N ALA A 169 -14.68 -18.95 -0.67
CA ALA A 169 -13.72 -20.06 -0.72
C ALA A 169 -12.80 -19.95 -1.96
N LEU A 170 -13.34 -19.53 -3.12
CA LEU A 170 -12.53 -19.30 -4.32
C LEU A 170 -11.49 -18.19 -4.09
N LEU A 171 -11.86 -17.07 -3.45
CA LEU A 171 -10.96 -15.97 -3.15
C LEU A 171 -9.85 -16.36 -2.15
N GLN A 172 -10.11 -17.33 -1.27
CA GLN A 172 -9.15 -17.84 -0.31
C GLN A 172 -8.37 -19.07 -0.81
N ASN A 173 -8.57 -19.48 -2.05
CA ASN A 173 -7.95 -20.69 -2.59
C ASN A 173 -6.41 -20.57 -2.62
N ARG A 174 -5.74 -21.39 -1.82
CA ARG A 174 -4.27 -21.36 -1.67
C ARG A 174 -3.52 -21.64 -2.96
N ALA A 175 -4.07 -22.47 -3.86
CA ALA A 175 -3.42 -22.76 -5.14
C ALA A 175 -3.40 -21.51 -6.03
N ILE A 176 -4.49 -20.76 -6.06
CA ILE A 176 -4.58 -19.48 -6.80
C ILE A 176 -3.66 -18.43 -6.19
N VAL A 177 -3.67 -18.29 -4.86
CA VAL A 177 -2.74 -17.40 -4.15
C VAL A 177 -1.29 -17.77 -4.46
N ARG A 178 -0.97 -19.07 -4.50
CA ARG A 178 0.37 -19.54 -4.86
C ARG A 178 0.75 -19.21 -6.30
N ILE A 179 -0.16 -19.35 -7.27
CA ILE A 179 0.08 -18.95 -8.66
C ILE A 179 0.36 -17.45 -8.74
N MET A 180 -0.44 -16.63 -8.06
CA MET A 180 -0.22 -15.17 -7.99
C MET A 180 1.14 -14.85 -7.37
N SER A 181 1.48 -15.49 -6.26
CA SER A 181 2.75 -15.32 -5.57
C SER A 181 3.95 -15.67 -6.47
N VAL A 182 3.86 -16.79 -7.21
CA VAL A 182 4.92 -17.21 -8.16
C VAL A 182 5.08 -16.21 -9.30
N SER A 183 4.00 -15.65 -9.81
CA SER A 183 4.06 -14.67 -10.92
C SER A 183 4.69 -13.34 -10.49
N MET A 184 4.47 -12.93 -9.25
CA MET A 184 4.98 -11.67 -8.72
C MET A 184 6.44 -11.73 -8.25
N ALA A 185 6.87 -12.86 -7.65
CA ALA A 185 8.23 -13.01 -7.12
C ALA A 185 9.25 -13.18 -8.26
N LYS A 186 10.23 -12.25 -8.35
CA LYS A 186 11.30 -12.25 -9.36
C LYS A 186 12.64 -12.77 -8.84
N THR A 187 12.79 -12.89 -7.52
CA THR A 187 14.03 -13.38 -6.90
C THR A 187 14.39 -14.79 -7.38
N ARG A 188 15.69 -15.03 -7.58
CA ARG A 188 16.23 -16.37 -7.88
C ARG A 188 16.66 -17.12 -6.61
N ASP A 189 16.74 -16.44 -5.49
CA ASP A 189 17.03 -17.07 -4.20
C ASP A 189 15.86 -17.97 -3.78
N ALA A 190 16.14 -19.27 -3.66
CA ALA A 190 15.11 -20.27 -3.34
C ALA A 190 14.61 -20.16 -1.89
N GLY A 191 15.45 -19.67 -0.97
CA GLY A 191 15.07 -19.43 0.42
C GLY A 191 14.10 -18.25 0.54
N LEU A 192 14.48 -17.11 -0.03
CA LEU A 192 13.65 -15.90 -0.07
C LEU A 192 12.32 -16.18 -0.80
N ARG A 193 12.34 -16.90 -1.92
CA ARG A 193 11.14 -17.28 -2.66
C ARG A 193 10.17 -18.10 -1.81
N ARG A 194 10.67 -19.13 -1.11
CA ARG A 194 9.85 -19.92 -0.19
C ARG A 194 9.26 -19.07 0.92
N TRP A 195 10.06 -18.17 1.48
CA TRP A 195 9.61 -17.25 2.51
C TRP A 195 8.49 -16.32 2.00
N ILE A 196 8.65 -15.69 0.82
CA ILE A 196 7.63 -14.87 0.18
C ILE A 196 6.32 -15.65 -0.02
N HIS A 197 6.42 -16.88 -0.54
CA HIS A 197 5.25 -17.73 -0.72
C HIS A 197 4.55 -18.04 0.60
N ASN A 198 5.30 -18.28 1.67
CA ASN A 198 4.74 -18.50 3.00
C ASN A 198 4.06 -17.24 3.57
N GLN A 199 4.61 -16.02 3.30
CA GLN A 199 3.96 -14.76 3.67
C GLN A 199 2.61 -14.62 2.95
N HIS A 200 2.56 -14.85 1.64
CA HIS A 200 1.33 -14.79 0.89
C HIS A 200 0.31 -15.85 1.33
N ASP A 201 0.73 -17.09 1.57
CA ASP A 201 -0.16 -18.15 2.08
C ASP A 201 -0.77 -17.78 3.45
N ARG A 202 -0.04 -17.00 4.25
CA ARG A 202 -0.43 -16.66 5.61
C ARG A 202 -1.29 -15.40 5.68
N TYR A 203 -0.98 -14.37 4.88
CA TYR A 203 -1.54 -13.02 5.05
C TYR A 203 -2.38 -12.54 3.87
N PHE A 204 -2.13 -12.99 2.64
CA PHE A 204 -2.79 -12.48 1.43
C PHE A 204 -4.29 -12.82 1.32
N SER A 205 -4.80 -13.68 2.19
CA SER A 205 -6.21 -14.06 2.23
C SER A 205 -6.89 -13.70 3.55
N VAL A 206 -6.30 -12.79 4.33
CA VAL A 206 -6.89 -12.28 5.58
C VAL A 206 -7.72 -11.05 5.26
N PHE A 207 -9.01 -11.28 4.98
CA PHE A 207 -9.99 -10.21 4.70
C PHE A 207 -11.34 -10.58 5.31
N ALA A 208 -12.12 -9.56 5.67
CA ALA A 208 -13.34 -9.71 6.47
C ALA A 208 -14.43 -10.54 5.76
N ASN A 209 -14.65 -10.29 4.45
CA ASN A 209 -15.67 -10.99 3.66
C ASN A 209 -15.44 -10.78 2.16
N ARG A 210 -16.24 -11.51 1.33
CA ARG A 210 -16.20 -11.44 -0.13
C ARG A 210 -16.46 -10.03 -0.66
N ARG A 211 -17.45 -9.33 -0.10
CA ARG A 211 -17.84 -7.99 -0.54
C ARG A 211 -16.68 -7.01 -0.46
N VAL A 212 -15.97 -6.96 0.67
CA VAL A 212 -14.78 -6.13 0.87
C VAL A 212 -13.76 -6.34 -0.24
N VAL A 213 -13.40 -7.60 -0.51
CA VAL A 213 -12.41 -7.92 -1.55
C VAL A 213 -12.86 -7.47 -2.94
N MET A 214 -14.13 -7.68 -3.26
CA MET A 214 -14.69 -7.32 -4.57
C MET A 214 -14.73 -5.81 -4.77
N GLU A 215 -15.17 -5.06 -3.76
CA GLU A 215 -15.24 -3.60 -3.81
C GLU A 215 -13.84 -2.97 -3.84
N ALA A 216 -12.92 -3.45 -3.01
CA ALA A 216 -11.53 -2.99 -3.02
C ALA A 216 -10.81 -3.35 -4.32
N PHE A 217 -11.09 -4.53 -4.92
CA PHE A 217 -10.57 -4.88 -6.23
C PHE A 217 -11.07 -3.90 -7.30
N ALA A 218 -12.38 -3.62 -7.33
CA ALA A 218 -12.94 -2.65 -8.25
C ALA A 218 -12.26 -1.27 -8.10
N ALA A 219 -12.08 -0.78 -6.86
CA ALA A 219 -11.36 0.46 -6.60
C ALA A 219 -9.91 0.41 -7.11
N SER A 220 -9.21 -0.73 -6.93
CA SER A 220 -7.79 -0.87 -7.30
C SER A 220 -7.54 -0.93 -8.81
N ILE A 221 -8.54 -1.29 -9.62
CA ILE A 221 -8.41 -1.38 -11.09
C ILE A 221 -9.07 -0.21 -11.83
N SER A 222 -9.93 0.56 -11.14
CA SER A 222 -10.67 1.68 -11.74
C SER A 222 -9.93 3.01 -11.60
N HIS A 223 -8.91 3.07 -10.77
CA HIS A 223 -8.13 4.27 -10.48
C HIS A 223 -6.64 4.01 -10.55
N ASP A 224 -5.87 5.06 -10.78
CA ASP A 224 -4.41 5.06 -10.71
C ASP A 224 -3.87 6.41 -10.21
N VAL A 225 -2.59 6.44 -9.86
CA VAL A 225 -1.95 7.62 -9.28
C VAL A 225 -1.90 8.81 -10.24
N SER A 226 -1.92 8.57 -11.57
CA SER A 226 -1.82 9.65 -12.57
C SER A 226 -3.03 10.60 -12.53
N GLU A 227 -4.18 10.12 -12.02
CA GLU A 227 -5.38 10.94 -11.83
C GLU A 227 -5.15 12.09 -10.83
N PHE A 228 -4.27 11.89 -9.86
CA PHE A 228 -4.06 12.77 -8.70
C PHE A 228 -2.73 13.52 -8.74
N ALA A 229 -1.75 13.02 -9.50
CA ALA A 229 -0.36 13.46 -9.48
C ALA A 229 -0.18 14.98 -9.63
N ALA A 230 -0.93 15.62 -10.53
CA ALA A 230 -0.84 17.06 -10.78
C ALA A 230 -1.32 17.94 -9.61
N HIS A 231 -2.09 17.36 -8.70
CA HIS A 231 -2.62 18.06 -7.52
C HIS A 231 -1.74 17.89 -6.28
N ILE A 232 -0.75 16.99 -6.31
CA ILE A 232 0.16 16.73 -5.19
C ILE A 232 1.38 17.65 -5.33
N ARG A 233 1.41 18.70 -4.49
CA ARG A 233 2.49 19.69 -4.49
C ARG A 233 3.63 19.36 -3.53
N GLN A 234 3.39 18.48 -2.60
CA GLN A 234 4.35 18.01 -1.62
C GLN A 234 5.55 17.35 -2.31
N PRO A 235 6.76 17.48 -1.76
CA PRO A 235 7.89 16.66 -2.18
C PRO A 235 7.49 15.20 -2.20
N THR A 236 7.70 14.54 -3.34
CA THR A 236 7.24 13.17 -3.55
C THR A 236 8.39 12.26 -3.97
N LEU A 237 8.58 11.15 -3.27
CA LEU A 237 9.49 10.08 -3.66
C LEU A 237 8.71 8.94 -4.32
N LEU A 238 9.04 8.64 -5.58
CA LEU A 238 8.57 7.45 -6.27
C LEU A 238 9.66 6.38 -6.22
N ILE A 239 9.36 5.19 -5.71
CA ILE A 239 10.26 4.04 -5.72
C ILE A 239 9.67 2.98 -6.65
N ALA A 240 10.36 2.70 -7.75
CA ALA A 240 9.91 1.77 -8.78
C ALA A 240 10.86 0.58 -8.93
N ALA A 241 10.36 -0.51 -9.48
CA ALA A 241 11.12 -1.71 -9.83
C ALA A 241 11.29 -1.81 -11.36
N ASP A 242 12.49 -2.20 -11.81
CA ASP A 242 12.80 -2.33 -13.25
C ASP A 242 12.06 -3.49 -13.93
N LYS A 243 11.66 -4.52 -13.16
CA LYS A 243 10.97 -5.73 -13.64
C LYS A 243 9.53 -5.85 -13.13
N ASP A 244 8.93 -4.73 -12.77
CA ASP A 244 7.54 -4.74 -12.34
C ASP A 244 6.61 -5.01 -13.52
N ASP A 245 5.89 -6.12 -13.42
CA ASP A 245 4.94 -6.55 -14.44
C ASP A 245 3.58 -5.86 -14.32
N ILE A 246 3.27 -5.28 -13.17
CA ILE A 246 2.02 -4.57 -12.90
C ILE A 246 2.17 -3.10 -13.29
N THR A 247 3.30 -2.50 -12.92
CA THR A 247 3.58 -1.07 -13.13
C THR A 247 4.91 -0.87 -13.88
N PRO A 248 4.93 -1.02 -15.21
CA PRO A 248 6.16 -0.97 -16.00
C PRO A 248 6.93 0.34 -15.82
N LEU A 249 8.26 0.27 -15.81
CA LEU A 249 9.14 1.42 -15.59
C LEU A 249 8.85 2.61 -16.51
N ALA A 250 8.48 2.37 -17.77
CA ALA A 250 8.09 3.43 -18.69
C ALA A 250 6.84 4.20 -18.22
N ALA A 251 5.91 3.55 -17.52
CA ALA A 251 4.76 4.22 -16.90
C ALA A 251 5.19 5.04 -15.70
N GLN A 252 6.19 4.57 -14.92
CA GLN A 252 6.73 5.31 -13.78
C GLN A 252 7.43 6.61 -14.20
N HIS A 253 8.18 6.61 -15.29
CA HIS A 253 8.78 7.83 -15.83
C HIS A 253 7.71 8.83 -16.29
N ARG A 254 6.64 8.35 -16.95
CA ARG A 254 5.52 9.22 -17.31
C ARG A 254 4.81 9.76 -16.09
N LEU A 255 4.57 8.90 -15.08
CA LEU A 255 3.95 9.31 -13.82
C LEU A 255 4.77 10.41 -13.15
N GLN A 256 6.10 10.25 -13.04
CA GLN A 256 6.98 11.26 -12.46
C GLN A 256 6.78 12.64 -13.11
N SER A 257 6.64 12.70 -14.43
CA SER A 257 6.48 13.96 -15.17
C SER A 257 5.14 14.66 -14.90
N LEU A 258 4.17 13.99 -14.29
CA LEU A 258 2.88 14.58 -13.93
C LEU A 258 2.91 15.28 -12.56
N PHE A 259 3.87 14.93 -11.70
CA PHE A 259 4.00 15.58 -10.40
C PHE A 259 4.75 16.89 -10.51
N PRO A 260 4.33 17.95 -9.80
CA PRO A 260 5.07 19.20 -9.69
C PRO A 260 6.45 19.03 -9.05
N ASN A 261 6.59 18.12 -8.08
CA ASN A 261 7.81 17.94 -7.28
C ASN A 261 8.03 16.46 -6.93
N ALA A 262 8.45 15.64 -7.90
CA ALA A 262 8.72 14.23 -7.65
C ALA A 262 10.12 13.79 -8.09
N THR A 263 10.74 12.97 -7.26
CA THR A 263 11.97 12.23 -7.57
C THR A 263 11.66 10.76 -7.76
N LEU A 264 12.13 10.16 -8.85
CA LEU A 264 12.01 8.72 -9.12
C LEU A 264 13.32 8.02 -8.78
N ARG A 265 13.25 6.98 -7.94
CA ARG A 265 14.32 6.04 -7.65
C ARG A 265 13.95 4.66 -8.17
N VAL A 266 14.84 4.03 -8.90
CA VAL A 266 14.60 2.70 -9.49
C VAL A 266 15.45 1.65 -8.79
N ILE A 267 14.83 0.56 -8.35
CA ILE A 267 15.52 -0.60 -7.80
C ILE A 267 15.60 -1.68 -8.89
N ASN A 268 16.82 -2.08 -9.23
CA ASN A 268 17.08 -3.03 -10.30
C ASN A 268 16.95 -4.49 -9.82
N GLY A 269 16.53 -5.36 -10.74
CA GLY A 269 16.48 -6.80 -10.55
C GLY A 269 15.31 -7.30 -9.73
N VAL A 270 14.29 -6.48 -9.51
CA VAL A 270 13.11 -6.78 -8.69
C VAL A 270 11.82 -6.43 -9.43
N GLY A 271 10.72 -7.10 -9.08
CA GLY A 271 9.37 -6.82 -9.58
C GLY A 271 8.54 -6.04 -8.57
N HIS A 272 7.24 -6.33 -8.57
CA HIS A 272 6.25 -5.62 -7.72
C HIS A 272 6.47 -5.82 -6.21
N LEU A 273 7.27 -6.81 -5.80
CA LEU A 273 7.49 -7.16 -4.40
C LEU A 273 8.76 -6.52 -3.82
N ILE A 274 9.02 -5.23 -4.08
CA ILE A 274 10.16 -4.48 -3.52
C ILE A 274 10.26 -4.69 -2.01
N HIS A 275 9.15 -4.60 -1.31
CA HIS A 275 9.04 -4.69 0.14
C HIS A 275 9.49 -6.03 0.71
N TYR A 276 9.49 -7.10 -0.09
CA TYR A 276 9.99 -8.42 0.27
C TYR A 276 11.37 -8.72 -0.30
N GLU A 277 11.58 -8.38 -1.58
CA GLU A 277 12.80 -8.81 -2.29
C GLU A 277 13.97 -7.86 -2.10
N LYS A 278 13.69 -6.57 -1.87
CA LYS A 278 14.68 -5.49 -1.78
C LYS A 278 14.31 -4.45 -0.72
N PRO A 279 13.98 -4.86 0.53
CA PRO A 279 13.59 -3.93 1.59
C PRO A 279 14.71 -2.96 1.94
N LYS A 280 15.97 -3.41 1.97
CA LYS A 280 17.14 -2.60 2.34
C LYS A 280 17.40 -1.42 1.38
N PRO A 281 17.47 -1.60 0.04
CA PRO A 281 17.54 -0.48 -0.89
C PRO A 281 16.34 0.47 -0.80
N ALA A 282 15.12 -0.05 -0.62
CA ALA A 282 13.93 0.78 -0.47
C ALA A 282 14.03 1.65 0.79
N ALA A 283 14.40 1.06 1.93
CA ALA A 283 14.61 1.80 3.17
C ALA A 283 15.74 2.83 3.07
N ALA A 284 16.82 2.54 2.32
CA ALA A 284 17.90 3.50 2.07
C ALA A 284 17.38 4.74 1.34
N PHE A 285 16.61 4.58 0.26
CA PHE A 285 16.01 5.71 -0.47
C PHE A 285 15.02 6.50 0.39
N ILE A 286 14.24 5.81 1.23
CA ILE A 286 13.33 6.46 2.17
C ILE A 286 14.13 7.29 3.19
N ARG A 287 15.20 6.74 3.79
CA ARG A 287 16.03 7.48 4.74
C ARG A 287 16.70 8.70 4.12
N GLU A 288 17.27 8.57 2.91
CA GLU A 288 17.85 9.70 2.17
C GLU A 288 16.80 10.80 2.00
N PHE A 289 15.59 10.43 1.55
CA PHE A 289 14.50 11.38 1.32
C PHE A 289 14.00 12.06 2.61
N LEU A 290 13.93 11.32 3.72
CA LEU A 290 13.53 11.87 5.02
C LEU A 290 14.61 12.78 5.63
N ALA A 291 15.89 12.55 5.32
CA ALA A 291 17.01 13.33 5.81
C ALA A 291 17.21 14.66 5.05
N GLU A 292 16.54 14.88 3.93
CA GLU A 292 16.61 16.16 3.23
C GLU A 292 15.99 17.26 4.09
N ASP A 293 16.81 18.27 4.48
CA ASP A 293 16.34 19.48 5.14
C ASP A 293 15.42 20.27 4.20
N ARG A 294 14.15 20.26 4.51
CA ARG A 294 13.14 21.03 3.77
C ARG A 294 12.50 22.03 4.70
N PRO A 295 12.40 23.33 4.31
CA PRO A 295 11.70 24.30 5.12
C PRO A 295 10.25 23.85 5.31
N ALA A 296 9.77 24.01 6.55
CA ALA A 296 8.41 23.72 6.97
C ALA A 296 7.37 24.55 6.23
#